data_e42cb728de0bea84134d92ece18dbec1
#
_entry.id   e42cb728de0bea84134d92ece18dbec1
#
_cell.length_a   1.000
_cell.length_b   1.000
_cell.length_c   1.000
_cell.angle_alpha   90.00
_cell.angle_beta   90.00
_cell.angle_gamma   90.00
#
_symmetry.space_group_name_H-M   'P 1'
#
loop_
_entity.id
_entity.type
_entity.pdbx_description
1 polymer ?
#
loop_
_entity_poly.entity_id
_entity_poly.type
_entity_poly.pdbx_seq_one_letter_code
_entity_poly.pdbx_strand_id
1 'polypeptide(L)'
;MIFTSPKRLRTTAWTINKNKKSQKAEGERAETFQLLPFQMRGRLFAAGREHMAQKRRGKMTRKQRQRQLHRRMFLTGVLVVLICVGIYSGIRRVAKTASDITAVDYSGSDYEDNDITDWTGAPPIDVELLTPNSWSRPQTRLKKVDGIVIHYTANPGSTAMQNRDYFENLPETQEAQASSHFVVGIEGEVVQCIPTSEWSYASNQRNFDTISIECCHPDDSGEFTDETYNSVVQLAGFLCKRFNLTSDDVIRHYDVTEKLCPLYYVEHE
;
A
#
# COMPACT_ATOMS: atom_id res chain seq x y z
N MET A 1 -23.23 57.84 -51.33
CA MET A 1 -24.35 57.27 -50.56
C MET A 1 -23.77 56.71 -49.25
N ILE A 2 -24.01 57.47 -48.17
CA ILE A 2 -23.44 57.08 -46.82
C ILE A 2 -24.64 56.63 -46.01
N PHE A 3 -24.67 55.33 -45.63
CA PHE A 3 -25.67 54.76 -44.74
C PHE A 3 -25.24 55.00 -43.28
N THR A 4 -25.97 55.84 -42.57
CA THR A 4 -25.81 56.02 -41.10
C THR A 4 -26.73 55.08 -40.36
N SER A 5 -26.16 54.31 -39.46
CA SER A 5 -26.78 53.24 -38.63
C SER A 5 -27.55 53.82 -37.43
N PRO A 6 -28.75 53.31 -37.07
CA PRO A 6 -29.59 53.83 -35.96
C PRO A 6 -29.28 53.20 -34.58
N LYS A 7 -28.02 53.09 -34.18
CA LYS A 7 -27.65 52.43 -32.88
C LYS A 7 -27.59 53.34 -31.66
N ARG A 8 -27.80 54.68 -31.78
CA ARG A 8 -27.61 55.60 -30.61
C ARG A 8 -28.87 55.87 -29.79
N LEU A 9 -30.07 55.55 -30.26
CA LEU A 9 -31.31 55.88 -29.51
C LEU A 9 -31.90 54.78 -28.64
N ARG A 10 -31.37 53.53 -28.68
CA ARG A 10 -31.87 52.45 -27.84
C ARG A 10 -31.20 52.37 -26.47
N THR A 11 -30.02 52.96 -26.29
CA THR A 11 -29.25 52.86 -25.03
C THR A 11 -29.74 53.77 -23.92
N THR A 12 -30.29 54.95 -24.24
CA THR A 12 -30.78 55.91 -23.23
C THR A 12 -32.12 55.49 -22.61
N ALA A 13 -33.06 54.96 -23.40
CA ALA A 13 -34.38 54.52 -22.89
C ALA A 13 -34.24 53.25 -21.99
N TRP A 14 -33.29 52.36 -22.26
CA TRP A 14 -33.04 51.17 -21.48
C TRP A 14 -32.39 51.48 -20.09
N THR A 15 -31.51 52.48 -20.06
CA THR A 15 -30.83 52.94 -18.83
C THR A 15 -31.80 53.64 -17.87
N ILE A 16 -32.73 54.47 -18.40
CA ILE A 16 -33.74 55.20 -17.60
C ILE A 16 -34.77 54.21 -17.01
N ASN A 17 -35.18 53.19 -17.75
CA ASN A 17 -36.14 52.19 -17.29
C ASN A 17 -35.51 51.24 -16.23
N LYS A 18 -34.23 50.97 -16.29
CA LYS A 18 -33.52 50.20 -15.24
C LYS A 18 -33.42 50.98 -13.93
N ASN A 19 -33.18 52.30 -13.98
CA ASN A 19 -33.11 53.13 -12.79
C ASN A 19 -34.47 53.26 -12.05
N LYS A 20 -35.57 53.44 -12.81
CA LYS A 20 -36.91 53.47 -12.21
C LYS A 20 -37.34 52.16 -11.56
N LYS A 21 -37.00 50.99 -12.16
CA LYS A 21 -37.25 49.67 -11.56
C LYS A 21 -36.41 49.45 -10.30
N SER A 22 -35.17 49.93 -10.27
CA SER A 22 -34.28 49.81 -9.08
C SER A 22 -34.78 50.63 -7.91
N GLN A 23 -35.22 51.89 -8.15
CA GLN A 23 -35.77 52.76 -7.10
C GLN A 23 -37.07 52.22 -6.50
N LYS A 24 -37.98 51.64 -7.33
CA LYS A 24 -39.24 51.05 -6.84
C LYS A 24 -38.96 49.80 -5.98
N ALA A 25 -37.98 48.94 -6.37
CA ALA A 25 -37.60 47.75 -5.59
C ALA A 25 -36.88 48.08 -4.28
N GLU A 26 -36.18 49.22 -4.20
CA GLU A 26 -35.59 49.71 -2.95
C GLU A 26 -36.64 50.25 -1.98
N GLY A 27 -37.66 50.95 -2.47
CA GLY A 27 -38.80 51.41 -1.64
C GLY A 27 -39.59 50.26 -1.04
N GLU A 28 -39.96 49.27 -1.85
CA GLU A 28 -40.68 48.07 -1.40
C GLU A 28 -39.88 47.25 -0.38
N ARG A 29 -38.56 47.21 -0.49
CA ARG A 29 -37.66 46.54 0.50
C ARG A 29 -37.56 47.32 1.81
N ALA A 30 -37.61 48.64 1.78
CA ALA A 30 -37.55 49.46 2.97
C ALA A 30 -38.84 49.34 3.83
N GLU A 31 -40.02 49.30 3.18
CA GLU A 31 -41.30 49.08 3.87
C GLU A 31 -41.40 47.68 4.50
N THR A 32 -40.97 46.65 3.74
CA THR A 32 -40.97 45.26 4.26
C THR A 32 -40.01 45.08 5.46
N PHE A 33 -38.91 45.85 5.51
CA PHE A 33 -37.96 45.82 6.62
C PHE A 33 -38.50 46.41 7.93
N GLN A 34 -39.39 47.41 7.84
CA GLN A 34 -40.02 48.03 9.01
C GLN A 34 -41.06 47.14 9.70
N LEU A 35 -41.61 46.15 8.98
CA LEU A 35 -42.60 45.21 9.51
C LEU A 35 -41.99 43.99 10.21
N LEU A 36 -40.66 43.82 10.20
CA LEU A 36 -40.00 42.69 10.85
C LEU A 36 -39.83 42.88 12.36
N PRO A 37 -39.93 41.80 13.20
CA PRO A 37 -39.67 41.86 14.64
C PRO A 37 -38.24 42.36 14.92
N PHE A 38 -38.09 43.12 16.04
CA PHE A 38 -36.84 43.79 16.42
C PHE A 38 -35.61 42.85 16.42
N GLN A 39 -35.79 41.60 16.86
CA GLN A 39 -34.71 40.59 16.87
C GLN A 39 -34.25 40.18 15.45
N MET A 40 -35.16 40.16 14.48
CA MET A 40 -34.79 39.82 13.06
C MET A 40 -34.10 40.99 12.38
N ARG A 41 -34.41 42.24 12.74
CA ARG A 41 -33.73 43.43 12.19
C ARG A 41 -32.25 43.42 12.54
N GLY A 42 -31.88 43.04 13.77
CA GLY A 42 -30.49 42.92 14.25
C GLY A 42 -29.66 41.88 13.44
N ARG A 43 -30.24 40.72 13.15
CA ARG A 43 -29.59 39.66 12.37
C ARG A 43 -29.39 40.05 10.90
N LEU A 44 -30.37 40.72 10.28
CA LEU A 44 -30.25 41.22 8.92
C LEU A 44 -29.20 42.34 8.79
N PHE A 45 -29.06 43.22 9.82
CA PHE A 45 -28.02 44.25 9.84
C PHE A 45 -26.63 43.67 10.05
N ALA A 46 -26.50 42.56 10.80
CA ALA A 46 -25.22 41.87 10.95
C ALA A 46 -24.79 41.18 9.67
N ALA A 47 -25.69 40.42 9.02
CA ALA A 47 -25.44 39.78 7.71
C ALA A 47 -25.14 40.78 6.60
N GLY A 48 -25.82 41.93 6.59
CA GLY A 48 -25.55 43.04 5.66
C GLY A 48 -24.18 43.66 5.86
N ARG A 49 -23.69 43.81 7.11
CA ARG A 49 -22.33 44.28 7.42
C ARG A 49 -21.24 43.28 6.98
N GLU A 50 -21.46 42.01 7.18
CA GLU A 50 -20.53 40.97 6.69
C GLU A 50 -20.48 40.95 5.18
N HIS A 51 -21.60 41.05 4.51
CA HIS A 51 -21.64 41.09 3.05
C HIS A 51 -20.98 42.37 2.48
N MET A 52 -21.16 43.53 3.12
CA MET A 52 -20.47 44.76 2.76
C MET A 52 -18.96 44.75 3.09
N ALA A 53 -18.54 44.07 4.16
CA ALA A 53 -17.16 43.86 4.50
C ALA A 53 -16.47 42.91 3.48
N GLN A 54 -17.17 41.90 3.02
CA GLN A 54 -16.71 41.00 1.96
C GLN A 54 -16.60 41.73 0.61
N LYS A 55 -17.49 42.67 0.29
CA LYS A 55 -17.47 43.48 -0.91
C LYS A 55 -16.38 44.58 -0.89
N ARG A 56 -15.95 45.03 0.31
CA ARG A 56 -14.85 45.97 0.54
C ARG A 56 -13.47 45.31 0.50
N ARG A 57 -13.35 43.98 0.46
CA ARG A 57 -12.09 43.31 0.08
C ARG A 57 -11.81 43.65 -1.37
N GLY A 58 -11.11 44.75 -1.57
CA GLY A 58 -10.91 45.39 -2.86
C GLY A 58 -10.44 44.36 -3.90
N LYS A 59 -11.01 44.41 -5.08
CA LYS A 59 -10.54 43.60 -6.23
C LYS A 59 -9.06 43.87 -6.40
N MET A 60 -8.26 42.85 -6.07
CA MET A 60 -6.81 42.92 -6.24
C MET A 60 -6.48 43.34 -7.66
N THR A 61 -5.58 44.30 -7.79
CA THR A 61 -5.11 44.76 -9.13
C THR A 61 -4.44 43.57 -9.84
N ARG A 62 -4.45 43.62 -11.18
CA ARG A 62 -3.82 42.59 -12.03
C ARG A 62 -2.36 42.33 -11.61
N LYS A 63 -1.63 43.38 -11.22
CA LYS A 63 -0.25 43.32 -10.76
C LYS A 63 -0.11 42.66 -9.38
N GLN A 64 -1.06 42.87 -8.47
CA GLN A 64 -1.10 42.20 -7.15
C GLN A 64 -1.44 40.72 -7.30
N ARG A 65 -2.37 40.35 -8.20
CA ARG A 65 -2.68 38.94 -8.51
C ARG A 65 -1.48 38.20 -9.09
N GLN A 66 -0.76 38.83 -10.04
CA GLN A 66 0.46 38.22 -10.58
C GLN A 66 1.53 38.02 -9.49
N ARG A 67 1.80 39.02 -8.66
CA ARG A 67 2.77 38.86 -7.54
C ARG A 67 2.36 37.76 -6.57
N GLN A 68 1.08 37.63 -6.28
CA GLN A 68 0.57 36.58 -5.40
C GLN A 68 0.67 35.19 -6.05
N LEU A 69 0.45 35.10 -7.37
CA LEU A 69 0.63 33.86 -8.12
C LEU A 69 2.11 33.42 -8.14
N HIS A 70 3.01 34.34 -8.47
CA HIS A 70 4.46 34.05 -8.44
C HIS A 70 4.94 33.65 -7.05
N ARG A 71 4.46 34.31 -5.98
CA ARG A 71 4.80 33.93 -4.60
C ARG A 71 4.28 32.55 -4.23
N ARG A 72 3.06 32.19 -4.67
CA ARG A 72 2.50 30.84 -4.47
C ARG A 72 3.29 29.79 -5.25
N MET A 73 3.58 30.05 -6.53
CA MET A 73 4.39 29.14 -7.34
C MET A 73 5.80 28.95 -6.76
N PHE A 74 6.43 30.01 -6.25
CA PHE A 74 7.73 29.92 -5.58
C PHE A 74 7.64 29.08 -4.31
N LEU A 75 6.64 29.31 -3.45
CA LEU A 75 6.45 28.56 -2.20
C LEU A 75 6.13 27.08 -2.47
N THR A 76 5.31 26.79 -3.48
CA THR A 76 5.05 25.39 -3.88
C THR A 76 6.30 24.73 -4.46
N GLY A 77 7.09 25.44 -5.25
CA GLY A 77 8.38 24.94 -5.76
C GLY A 77 9.36 24.62 -4.63
N VAL A 78 9.50 25.50 -3.65
CA VAL A 78 10.35 25.27 -2.46
C VAL A 78 9.84 24.05 -1.66
N LEU A 79 8.51 23.94 -1.46
CA LEU A 79 7.92 22.79 -0.75
C LEU A 79 8.20 21.46 -1.47
N VAL A 80 8.05 21.43 -2.79
CA VAL A 80 8.35 20.24 -3.59
C VAL A 80 9.83 19.85 -3.47
N VAL A 81 10.75 20.82 -3.54
CA VAL A 81 12.19 20.56 -3.36
C VAL A 81 12.48 20.00 -1.97
N LEU A 82 11.87 20.55 -0.91
CA LEU A 82 12.04 20.04 0.46
C LEU A 82 11.51 18.62 0.63
N ILE A 83 10.37 18.30 0.01
CA ILE A 83 9.81 16.93 -0.02
C ILE A 83 10.77 15.99 -0.75
N CYS A 84 11.26 16.37 -1.94
CA CYS A 84 12.21 15.57 -2.70
C CYS A 84 13.52 15.32 -1.93
N VAL A 85 14.05 16.34 -1.25
CA VAL A 85 15.23 16.21 -0.39
C VAL A 85 14.95 15.29 0.81
N GLY A 86 13.75 15.40 1.41
CA GLY A 86 13.31 14.50 2.50
C GLY A 86 13.20 13.05 2.05
N ILE A 87 12.60 12.81 0.90
CA ILE A 87 12.51 11.47 0.29
C ILE A 87 13.89 10.93 -0.05
N TYR A 88 14.73 11.73 -0.72
CA TYR A 88 16.10 11.33 -1.09
C TYR A 88 16.98 10.99 0.13
N SER A 89 16.90 11.80 1.21
CA SER A 89 17.62 11.51 2.45
C SER A 89 17.03 10.30 3.18
N GLY A 90 15.73 10.06 3.09
CA GLY A 90 15.08 8.85 3.59
C GLY A 90 15.56 7.60 2.84
N ILE A 91 15.55 7.64 1.50
CA ILE A 91 16.07 6.56 0.64
C ILE A 91 17.56 6.29 0.92
N ARG A 92 18.38 7.33 1.09
CA ARG A 92 19.80 7.14 1.44
C ARG A 92 19.99 6.50 2.82
N ARG A 93 19.16 6.84 3.81
CA ARG A 93 19.22 6.19 5.14
C ARG A 93 18.82 4.72 5.04
N VAL A 94 17.73 4.41 4.33
CA VAL A 94 17.29 3.03 4.10
C VAL A 94 18.33 2.25 3.30
N ALA A 95 18.90 2.82 2.24
CA ALA A 95 19.98 2.18 1.47
C ALA A 95 21.25 1.95 2.29
N LYS A 96 21.61 2.90 3.18
CA LYS A 96 22.76 2.72 4.08
C LYS A 96 22.48 1.62 5.12
N THR A 97 21.27 1.59 5.69
CA THR A 97 20.87 0.50 6.62
C THR A 97 20.83 -0.86 5.89
N ALA A 98 20.38 -0.90 4.65
CA ALA A 98 20.40 -2.12 3.83
C ALA A 98 21.86 -2.56 3.50
N SER A 99 22.76 -1.62 3.19
CA SER A 99 24.19 -1.94 2.97
C SER A 99 24.90 -2.37 4.26
N ASP A 100 24.52 -1.80 5.41
CA ASP A 100 25.05 -2.22 6.71
C ASP A 100 24.52 -3.62 7.12
N ILE A 101 23.31 -4.01 6.65
CA ILE A 101 22.75 -5.37 6.85
C ILE A 101 23.46 -6.39 5.92
N THR A 102 23.86 -6.00 4.71
CA THR A 102 24.61 -6.90 3.80
C THR A 102 26.08 -7.07 4.17
N ALA A 103 26.59 -6.29 5.12
CA ALA A 103 27.95 -6.43 5.66
C ALA A 103 27.98 -7.18 7.00
N VAL A 104 26.95 -8.01 7.31
CA VAL A 104 27.04 -8.91 8.47
C VAL A 104 28.15 -9.91 8.19
N ASP A 105 29.21 -9.86 9.01
CA ASP A 105 30.29 -10.82 8.98
C ASP A 105 29.76 -12.20 9.39
N TYR A 106 29.56 -13.06 8.42
CA TYR A 106 29.11 -14.44 8.61
C TYR A 106 30.22 -15.39 9.05
N SER A 107 31.42 -14.88 9.38
CA SER A 107 32.58 -15.71 9.80
C SER A 107 32.53 -16.20 11.24
N GLY A 108 31.50 -15.83 12.03
CA GLY A 108 31.37 -16.20 13.44
C GLY A 108 30.64 -17.53 13.65
N SER A 109 30.98 -18.19 14.77
CA SER A 109 30.43 -19.45 15.25
C SER A 109 28.92 -19.44 15.63
N ASP A 110 28.19 -18.35 15.34
CA ASP A 110 26.82 -18.11 15.78
C ASP A 110 25.74 -18.60 14.81
N TYR A 111 26.15 -19.21 13.69
CA TYR A 111 25.21 -19.79 12.71
C TYR A 111 25.20 -21.29 12.85
N GLU A 112 24.02 -21.84 13.14
CA GLU A 112 23.81 -23.28 13.12
C GLU A 112 23.88 -23.81 11.69
N ASP A 113 24.26 -25.08 11.54
CA ASP A 113 24.16 -25.78 10.25
C ASP A 113 22.70 -26.14 10.00
N ASN A 114 22.00 -25.27 9.32
CA ASN A 114 20.59 -25.43 8.99
C ASN A 114 20.37 -26.16 7.66
N ASP A 115 21.42 -26.54 6.93
CA ASP A 115 21.27 -27.33 5.72
C ASP A 115 20.83 -28.76 6.04
N ILE A 116 19.84 -29.24 5.30
CA ILE A 116 19.36 -30.61 5.40
C ILE A 116 20.08 -31.43 4.32
N THR A 117 20.91 -32.36 4.76
CA THR A 117 21.61 -33.31 3.89
C THR A 117 21.01 -34.72 3.95
N ASP A 118 20.29 -35.04 5.03
CA ASP A 118 19.57 -36.31 5.20
C ASP A 118 18.05 -36.05 5.21
N TRP A 119 17.38 -36.47 4.17
CA TRP A 119 15.94 -36.35 3.97
C TRP A 119 15.15 -37.62 4.37
N THR A 120 15.78 -38.55 5.08
CA THR A 120 15.12 -39.78 5.52
C THR A 120 13.90 -39.49 6.42
N GLY A 121 12.72 -39.87 5.95
CA GLY A 121 11.44 -39.63 6.65
C GLY A 121 10.71 -38.35 6.21
N ALA A 122 11.30 -37.53 5.33
CA ALA A 122 10.57 -36.48 4.65
C ALA A 122 9.62 -37.07 3.57
N PRO A 123 8.61 -36.33 3.12
CA PRO A 123 7.92 -36.65 1.88
C PRO A 123 8.90 -36.60 0.70
N PRO A 124 8.58 -37.17 -0.47
CA PRO A 124 9.37 -36.95 -1.68
C PRO A 124 9.46 -35.45 -1.98
N ILE A 125 10.67 -34.95 -2.23
CA ILE A 125 10.93 -33.53 -2.48
C ILE A 125 11.63 -33.35 -3.82
N ASP A 126 11.05 -32.52 -4.69
CA ASP A 126 11.67 -32.04 -5.91
C ASP A 126 12.46 -30.78 -5.59
N VAL A 127 13.78 -30.84 -5.77
CA VAL A 127 14.67 -29.71 -5.44
C VAL A 127 14.85 -28.81 -6.67
N GLU A 128 14.11 -27.70 -6.67
CA GLU A 128 14.04 -26.71 -7.76
C GLU A 128 14.42 -25.32 -7.24
N LEU A 129 15.67 -25.20 -6.79
CA LEU A 129 16.15 -23.97 -6.13
C LEU A 129 16.07 -22.77 -7.08
N LEU A 130 15.59 -21.65 -6.51
CA LEU A 130 15.56 -20.37 -7.21
C LEU A 130 16.98 -19.89 -7.55
N THR A 131 17.12 -19.21 -8.69
CA THR A 131 18.35 -18.50 -9.03
C THR A 131 18.61 -17.38 -8.01
N PRO A 132 19.84 -17.26 -7.45
CA PRO A 132 20.17 -16.19 -6.52
C PRO A 132 19.88 -14.80 -7.07
N ASN A 133 19.09 -14.01 -6.33
CA ASN A 133 18.72 -12.64 -6.70
C ASN A 133 18.17 -11.88 -5.50
N SER A 134 18.05 -10.56 -5.58
CA SER A 134 17.54 -9.71 -4.48
C SER A 134 16.02 -9.71 -4.29
N TRP A 135 15.27 -10.34 -5.20
CA TRP A 135 13.80 -10.30 -5.20
C TRP A 135 13.15 -11.54 -4.57
N SER A 136 13.77 -12.71 -4.77
CA SER A 136 13.23 -13.97 -4.26
C SER A 136 14.23 -14.83 -3.49
N ARG A 137 15.53 -14.78 -3.82
CA ARG A 137 16.56 -15.54 -3.13
C ARG A 137 17.83 -14.71 -2.88
N PRO A 138 17.88 -13.91 -1.80
CA PRO A 138 19.00 -13.02 -1.49
C PRO A 138 20.23 -13.75 -0.95
N GLN A 139 20.17 -15.05 -0.74
CA GLN A 139 21.23 -15.90 -0.13
C GLN A 139 21.63 -15.44 1.28
N THR A 140 20.71 -14.80 1.99
CA THR A 140 20.95 -14.40 3.39
C THR A 140 20.77 -15.62 4.28
N ARG A 141 21.77 -15.92 5.10
CA ARG A 141 21.75 -17.10 5.98
C ARG A 141 20.79 -16.95 7.15
N LEU A 142 20.08 -18.03 7.49
CA LEU A 142 19.41 -18.18 8.77
C LEU A 142 20.43 -18.44 9.88
N LYS A 143 20.32 -17.76 11.01
CA LYS A 143 21.15 -18.07 12.20
C LYS A 143 20.76 -19.40 12.80
N LYS A 144 19.46 -19.59 12.99
CA LYS A 144 18.81 -20.79 13.47
C LYS A 144 17.39 -20.87 12.94
N VAL A 145 16.77 -22.01 13.08
CA VAL A 145 15.35 -22.20 12.77
C VAL A 145 14.59 -22.33 14.09
N ASP A 146 13.72 -21.35 14.37
CA ASP A 146 12.89 -21.24 15.58
C ASP A 146 11.40 -21.47 15.30
N GLY A 147 11.04 -21.88 14.10
CA GLY A 147 9.66 -22.19 13.77
C GLY A 147 9.41 -22.47 12.28
N ILE A 148 8.20 -22.89 12.00
CA ILE A 148 7.68 -23.17 10.67
C ILE A 148 6.44 -22.31 10.48
N VAL A 149 6.38 -21.55 9.37
CA VAL A 149 5.20 -20.73 9.06
C VAL A 149 4.47 -21.33 7.86
N ILE A 150 3.20 -21.62 8.08
CA ILE A 150 2.30 -22.16 7.04
C ILE A 150 1.59 -21.00 6.34
N HIS A 151 1.62 -21.04 5.02
CA HIS A 151 0.96 -20.09 4.13
C HIS A 151 0.05 -20.82 3.16
N TYR A 152 -0.76 -20.06 2.43
CA TYR A 152 -1.45 -20.53 1.24
C TYR A 152 -1.09 -19.59 0.08
N THR A 153 -1.03 -20.12 -1.12
CA THR A 153 -0.56 -19.37 -2.30
C THR A 153 -1.48 -18.21 -2.72
N ALA A 154 -2.73 -18.19 -2.24
CA ALA A 154 -3.79 -17.27 -2.69
C ALA A 154 -3.93 -17.23 -4.22
N ASN A 155 -3.62 -18.36 -4.89
CA ASN A 155 -3.64 -18.54 -6.33
C ASN A 155 -4.34 -19.87 -6.65
N PRO A 156 -5.69 -19.90 -6.60
CA PRO A 156 -6.49 -21.13 -6.71
C PRO A 156 -6.20 -21.90 -8.00
N GLY A 157 -6.05 -23.21 -7.87
CA GLY A 157 -5.81 -24.12 -9.00
C GLY A 157 -4.41 -24.10 -9.58
N SER A 158 -3.47 -23.33 -8.98
CA SER A 158 -2.07 -23.31 -9.42
C SER A 158 -1.29 -24.50 -8.88
N THR A 159 -0.30 -24.97 -9.66
CA THR A 159 0.63 -26.05 -9.24
C THR A 159 1.78 -25.51 -8.41
N ALA A 160 2.50 -26.39 -7.69
CA ALA A 160 3.70 -26.02 -6.96
C ALA A 160 4.76 -25.39 -7.88
N MET A 161 4.97 -25.94 -9.06
CA MET A 161 5.92 -25.40 -10.04
C MET A 161 5.53 -24.02 -10.57
N GLN A 162 4.23 -23.75 -10.80
CA GLN A 162 3.79 -22.43 -11.24
C GLN A 162 4.06 -21.36 -10.19
N ASN A 163 3.90 -21.68 -8.90
CA ASN A 163 4.23 -20.76 -7.82
C ASN A 163 5.76 -20.62 -7.64
N ARG A 164 6.54 -21.68 -7.80
CA ARG A 164 8.00 -21.60 -7.86
C ARG A 164 8.46 -20.71 -9.02
N ASP A 165 7.89 -20.85 -10.20
CA ASP A 165 8.22 -20.05 -11.38
C ASP A 165 7.79 -18.58 -11.23
N TYR A 166 6.71 -18.31 -10.51
CA TYR A 166 6.38 -16.96 -10.11
C TYR A 166 7.53 -16.31 -9.31
N PHE A 167 8.07 -17.00 -8.30
CA PHE A 167 9.22 -16.51 -7.54
C PHE A 167 10.47 -16.32 -8.42
N GLU A 168 10.74 -17.22 -9.36
CA GLU A 168 11.86 -17.13 -10.29
C GLU A 168 11.78 -15.90 -11.21
N ASN A 169 10.56 -15.49 -11.58
CA ASN A 169 10.33 -14.37 -12.49
C ASN A 169 10.32 -13.00 -11.79
N LEU A 170 10.30 -12.93 -10.45
CA LEU A 170 10.28 -11.66 -9.72
C LEU A 170 11.44 -10.70 -10.04
N PRO A 171 12.68 -11.14 -10.33
CA PRO A 171 13.72 -10.23 -10.79
C PRO A 171 13.39 -9.48 -12.08
N GLU A 172 12.62 -10.11 -12.98
CA GLU A 172 12.20 -9.51 -14.24
C GLU A 172 11.01 -8.55 -14.05
N THR A 173 9.99 -8.96 -13.27
CA THR A 173 8.77 -8.18 -13.06
C THR A 173 8.94 -7.07 -12.03
N GLN A 174 9.77 -7.30 -11.02
CA GLN A 174 10.06 -6.38 -9.91
C GLN A 174 8.82 -5.90 -9.14
N GLU A 175 7.75 -6.68 -9.16
CA GLU A 175 6.46 -6.30 -8.55
C GLU A 175 6.41 -6.53 -7.04
N ALA A 176 7.20 -7.49 -6.52
CA ALA A 176 7.27 -7.81 -5.09
C ALA A 176 8.59 -8.49 -4.73
N GLN A 177 8.94 -8.48 -3.44
CA GLN A 177 9.89 -9.43 -2.88
C GLN A 177 9.08 -10.55 -2.23
N ALA A 178 9.13 -11.75 -2.81
CA ALA A 178 8.40 -12.91 -2.31
C ALA A 178 9.12 -14.21 -2.63
N SER A 179 9.05 -15.17 -1.74
CA SER A 179 9.51 -16.55 -1.93
C SER A 179 9.09 -17.43 -0.75
N SER A 180 9.28 -18.72 -0.89
CA SER A 180 9.10 -19.71 0.18
C SER A 180 10.21 -20.75 0.13
N HIS A 181 10.47 -21.43 1.25
CA HIS A 181 11.41 -22.56 1.26
C HIS A 181 10.81 -23.74 0.51
N PHE A 182 9.52 -24.02 0.75
CA PHE A 182 8.81 -25.12 0.12
C PHE A 182 7.47 -24.63 -0.44
N VAL A 183 7.06 -25.24 -1.53
CA VAL A 183 5.69 -25.15 -2.06
C VAL A 183 5.14 -26.57 -2.12
N VAL A 184 3.96 -26.78 -1.52
CA VAL A 184 3.24 -28.04 -1.55
C VAL A 184 2.07 -27.91 -2.53
N GLY A 185 2.04 -28.75 -3.54
CA GLY A 185 1.04 -28.71 -4.61
C GLY A 185 -0.28 -29.37 -4.25
N ILE A 186 -1.25 -29.23 -5.15
CA ILE A 186 -2.63 -29.75 -4.98
C ILE A 186 -2.65 -31.30 -4.92
N GLU A 187 -1.72 -31.96 -5.62
CA GLU A 187 -1.57 -33.42 -5.62
C GLU A 187 -0.61 -33.92 -4.53
N GLY A 188 -0.18 -33.02 -3.63
CA GLY A 188 0.71 -33.32 -2.51
C GLY A 188 2.19 -33.33 -2.88
N GLU A 189 2.58 -32.95 -4.10
CA GLU A 189 3.96 -32.82 -4.51
C GLU A 189 4.64 -31.68 -3.71
N VAL A 190 5.91 -31.87 -3.33
CA VAL A 190 6.67 -30.90 -2.57
C VAL A 190 7.85 -30.41 -3.38
N VAL A 191 7.89 -29.09 -3.62
CA VAL A 191 8.98 -28.43 -4.33
C VAL A 191 9.80 -27.59 -3.34
N GLN A 192 11.10 -27.80 -3.25
CA GLN A 192 12.02 -26.95 -2.50
C GLN A 192 12.53 -25.81 -3.38
N CYS A 193 12.26 -24.57 -2.99
CA CYS A 193 12.65 -23.37 -3.73
C CYS A 193 13.89 -22.68 -3.13
N ILE A 194 14.09 -22.80 -1.82
CA ILE A 194 15.21 -22.15 -1.09
C ILE A 194 15.82 -23.18 -0.12
N PRO A 195 17.18 -23.24 0.01
CA PRO A 195 17.82 -24.03 1.05
C PRO A 195 17.36 -23.64 2.45
N THR A 196 17.25 -24.61 3.36
CA THR A 196 16.83 -24.35 4.74
C THR A 196 17.83 -23.54 5.55
N SER A 197 19.02 -23.33 5.05
CA SER A 197 20.04 -22.44 5.64
C SER A 197 19.95 -20.98 5.20
N GLU A 198 19.08 -20.67 4.23
CA GLU A 198 18.82 -19.31 3.73
C GLU A 198 17.44 -18.85 4.15
N TRP A 199 17.18 -17.54 4.28
CA TRP A 199 15.80 -17.06 4.48
C TRP A 199 15.02 -16.86 3.20
N SER A 200 13.70 -16.93 3.35
CA SER A 200 12.73 -16.60 2.32
C SER A 200 12.04 -15.25 2.61
N TYR A 201 11.43 -14.66 1.59
CA TYR A 201 10.57 -13.49 1.74
C TYR A 201 9.10 -13.92 1.86
N ALA A 202 8.70 -14.53 2.99
CA ALA A 202 7.36 -15.06 3.22
C ALA A 202 6.68 -14.53 4.47
N SER A 203 7.42 -14.48 5.59
CA SER A 203 6.87 -14.40 6.94
C SER A 203 7.19 -13.08 7.64
N ASN A 204 7.43 -12.01 6.88
CA ASN A 204 7.71 -10.66 7.38
C ASN A 204 8.87 -10.63 8.41
N GLN A 205 8.59 -10.23 9.66
CA GLN A 205 9.57 -10.18 10.74
C GLN A 205 10.07 -11.55 11.20
N ARG A 206 9.47 -12.65 10.74
CA ARG A 206 9.92 -14.02 11.00
C ARG A 206 10.71 -14.64 9.85
N ASN A 207 11.05 -13.85 8.80
CA ASN A 207 11.88 -14.35 7.70
C ASN A 207 13.26 -14.83 8.14
N PHE A 208 13.81 -14.28 9.22
CA PHE A 208 15.19 -14.54 9.67
C PHE A 208 15.33 -15.76 10.59
N ASP A 209 14.24 -16.36 11.03
CA ASP A 209 14.25 -17.45 12.03
C ASP A 209 13.23 -18.57 11.73
N THR A 210 12.57 -18.57 10.57
CA THR A 210 11.58 -19.60 10.25
C THR A 210 11.76 -20.21 8.87
N ILE A 211 11.29 -21.46 8.73
CA ILE A 211 11.05 -22.11 7.45
C ILE A 211 9.61 -21.81 7.02
N SER A 212 9.42 -21.37 5.80
CA SER A 212 8.09 -21.11 5.22
C SER A 212 7.65 -22.23 4.30
N ILE A 213 6.36 -22.58 4.35
CA ILE A 213 5.71 -23.56 3.48
C ILE A 213 4.48 -22.90 2.86
N GLU A 214 4.50 -22.69 1.55
CA GLU A 214 3.34 -22.27 0.76
C GLU A 214 2.53 -23.48 0.32
N CYS A 215 1.23 -23.44 0.52
CA CYS A 215 0.31 -24.55 0.19
C CYS A 215 -0.61 -24.13 -0.94
N CYS A 216 -0.62 -24.91 -2.00
CA CYS A 216 -1.59 -24.77 -3.08
C CYS A 216 -2.98 -25.24 -2.63
N HIS A 217 -4.02 -24.69 -3.27
CA HIS A 217 -5.41 -25.00 -2.98
C HIS A 217 -6.24 -24.96 -4.27
N PRO A 218 -7.33 -25.76 -4.37
CA PRO A 218 -8.03 -25.95 -5.63
C PRO A 218 -8.93 -24.76 -6.01
N ASP A 219 -9.47 -24.02 -5.02
CA ASP A 219 -10.48 -22.98 -5.24
C ASP A 219 -10.33 -21.79 -4.26
N ASP A 220 -11.23 -20.82 -4.38
CA ASP A 220 -11.20 -19.56 -3.61
C ASP A 220 -11.46 -19.74 -2.10
N SER A 221 -11.87 -20.90 -1.61
CA SER A 221 -12.02 -21.18 -0.18
C SER A 221 -10.68 -21.17 0.55
N GLY A 222 -9.60 -21.51 -0.16
CA GLY A 222 -8.27 -21.68 0.43
C GLY A 222 -8.11 -22.99 1.23
N GLU A 223 -9.11 -23.89 1.17
CA GLU A 223 -9.04 -25.24 1.77
C GLU A 223 -8.05 -26.10 0.99
N PHE A 224 -7.18 -26.81 1.71
CA PHE A 224 -6.22 -27.72 1.10
C PHE A 224 -6.89 -29.02 0.73
N THR A 225 -6.41 -29.68 -0.32
CA THR A 225 -6.79 -31.07 -0.59
C THR A 225 -6.23 -31.97 0.52
N ASP A 226 -6.77 -33.19 0.64
CA ASP A 226 -6.24 -34.19 1.57
C ASP A 226 -4.77 -34.51 1.25
N GLU A 227 -4.39 -34.53 -0.02
CA GLU A 227 -3.03 -34.78 -0.48
C GLU A 227 -2.10 -33.63 -0.06
N THR A 228 -2.50 -32.37 -0.31
CA THR A 228 -1.74 -31.19 0.16
C THR A 228 -1.58 -31.23 1.68
N TYR A 229 -2.67 -31.41 2.42
CA TYR A 229 -2.67 -31.41 3.87
C TYR A 229 -1.76 -32.50 4.45
N ASN A 230 -1.84 -33.73 3.94
CA ASN A 230 -1.01 -34.85 4.38
C ASN A 230 0.49 -34.60 4.12
N SER A 231 0.83 -34.04 2.95
CA SER A 231 2.22 -33.69 2.62
C SER A 231 2.76 -32.56 3.51
N VAL A 232 1.92 -31.54 3.80
CA VAL A 232 2.29 -30.45 4.75
C VAL A 232 2.56 -31.02 6.15
N VAL A 233 1.66 -31.89 6.65
CA VAL A 233 1.84 -32.53 7.99
C VAL A 233 3.12 -33.37 8.04
N GLN A 234 3.38 -34.16 7.00
CA GLN A 234 4.61 -34.98 6.93
C GLN A 234 5.87 -34.09 6.85
N LEU A 235 5.86 -33.04 6.01
CA LEU A 235 6.99 -32.12 5.88
C LEU A 235 7.22 -31.36 7.18
N ALA A 236 6.18 -30.78 7.78
CA ALA A 236 6.29 -30.06 9.05
C ALA A 236 6.81 -30.96 10.17
N GLY A 237 6.28 -32.19 10.28
CA GLY A 237 6.76 -33.16 11.27
C GLY A 237 8.24 -33.53 11.08
N PHE A 238 8.69 -33.71 9.82
CA PHE A 238 10.10 -33.93 9.49
C PHE A 238 10.97 -32.74 9.91
N LEU A 239 10.56 -31.50 9.55
CA LEU A 239 11.28 -30.27 9.89
C LEU A 239 11.31 -30.02 11.41
N CYS A 240 10.20 -30.27 12.12
CA CYS A 240 10.17 -30.19 13.58
C CYS A 240 11.23 -31.11 14.20
N LYS A 241 11.29 -32.36 13.73
CA LYS A 241 12.32 -33.31 14.21
C LYS A 241 13.74 -32.86 13.88
N ARG A 242 13.96 -32.33 12.68
CA ARG A 242 15.28 -31.87 12.18
C ARG A 242 15.81 -30.68 12.98
N PHE A 243 14.93 -29.73 13.30
CA PHE A 243 15.28 -28.48 13.97
C PHE A 243 14.95 -28.46 15.47
N ASN A 244 14.59 -29.60 16.04
CA ASN A 244 14.22 -29.76 17.46
C ASN A 244 13.08 -28.80 17.88
N LEU A 245 12.08 -28.66 17.00
CA LEU A 245 10.87 -27.89 17.21
C LEU A 245 9.74 -28.78 17.75
N THR A 246 8.70 -28.14 18.29
CA THR A 246 7.45 -28.75 18.72
C THR A 246 6.30 -28.37 17.81
N SER A 247 5.10 -28.92 18.02
CA SER A 247 3.89 -28.49 17.31
C SER A 247 3.55 -27.02 17.54
N ASP A 248 3.92 -26.45 18.68
CA ASP A 248 3.65 -25.05 19.02
C ASP A 248 4.51 -24.07 18.21
N ASP A 249 5.61 -24.57 17.61
CA ASP A 249 6.49 -23.80 16.74
C ASP A 249 6.03 -23.82 15.27
N VAL A 250 4.96 -24.56 14.95
CA VAL A 250 4.29 -24.57 13.64
C VAL A 250 3.12 -23.60 13.70
N ILE A 251 3.29 -22.45 13.10
CA ILE A 251 2.36 -21.33 13.18
C ILE A 251 1.84 -20.91 11.79
N ARG A 252 0.75 -20.19 11.76
CA ARG A 252 0.22 -19.60 10.52
C ARG A 252 0.85 -18.23 10.28
N HIS A 253 0.87 -17.76 9.06
CA HIS A 253 1.23 -16.36 8.78
C HIS A 253 0.31 -15.37 9.52
N TYR A 254 -0.93 -15.76 9.76
CA TYR A 254 -1.88 -15.01 10.60
C TYR A 254 -1.31 -14.73 11.99
N ASP A 255 -0.67 -15.70 12.63
CA ASP A 255 -0.11 -15.57 13.97
C ASP A 255 1.10 -14.63 14.02
N VAL A 256 1.67 -14.30 12.85
CA VAL A 256 2.79 -13.34 12.71
C VAL A 256 2.31 -11.92 12.46
N THR A 257 1.29 -11.72 11.60
CA THR A 257 0.91 -10.40 11.07
C THR A 257 -0.58 -10.10 11.06
N GLU A 258 -1.43 -11.03 11.53
CA GLU A 258 -2.90 -10.97 11.43
C GLU A 258 -3.42 -10.99 9.97
N LYS A 259 -2.56 -11.25 8.97
CA LYS A 259 -2.98 -11.51 7.60
C LYS A 259 -3.80 -12.80 7.55
N LEU A 260 -4.96 -12.81 6.87
CA LEU A 260 -5.78 -14.02 6.68
C LEU A 260 -5.02 -15.03 5.80
N CYS A 261 -4.07 -15.74 6.40
CA CYS A 261 -3.20 -16.69 5.72
C CYS A 261 -2.72 -17.79 6.70
N PRO A 262 -3.00 -19.07 6.40
CA PRO A 262 -3.84 -19.58 5.31
C PRO A 262 -5.33 -19.27 5.54
N LEU A 263 -6.03 -18.77 4.50
CA LEU A 263 -7.40 -18.23 4.64
C LEU A 263 -8.34 -19.20 5.35
N TYR A 264 -8.52 -20.40 4.80
CA TYR A 264 -9.45 -21.41 5.34
C TYR A 264 -9.16 -21.74 6.81
N TYR A 265 -7.90 -21.92 7.18
CA TYR A 265 -7.47 -22.33 8.52
C TYR A 265 -7.40 -21.17 9.52
N VAL A 266 -7.69 -19.95 9.10
CA VAL A 266 -7.94 -18.80 9.99
C VAL A 266 -9.44 -18.66 10.24
N GLU A 267 -10.28 -18.96 9.26
CA GLU A 267 -11.74 -18.82 9.37
C GLU A 267 -12.41 -20.04 10.01
N HIS A 268 -11.73 -21.20 10.07
CA HIS A 268 -12.25 -22.48 10.55
C HIS A 268 -11.34 -23.09 11.64
N GLU A 269 -11.03 -22.35 12.69
CA GLU A 269 -10.28 -22.83 13.87
C GLU A 269 -11.04 -23.87 14.68
#